data_08a23b63ee54b78a7767d2a1c9eb6ba4
#
_entry.id   08a23b63ee54b78a7767d2a1c9eb6ba4
#
_cell.length_a   1.000
_cell.length_b   1.000
_cell.length_c   1.000
_cell.angle_alpha   90.00
_cell.angle_beta   90.00
_cell.angle_gamma   90.00
#
_symmetry.space_group_name_H-M   'P 1'
#
loop_
_entity.id
_entity.type
_entity.pdbx_description
1 polymer ?
#
loop_
_entity_poly.entity_id
_entity_poly.type
_entity_poly.pdbx_seq_one_letter_code
_entity_poly.pdbx_strand_id
1 'polypeptide(L)'
;MFSQPFLVFLQVAESGSFSKAAARLLVTPASVMKHMNTLEGRLGLTLVRRSNQGIELTAAGQVLYQEGRKLFQAGETALAKAREAERARGISIRVGSSFLNPSRVLTDRWAPFREAYPQYKFSIVPYEDTKEQILSVIASLGERIDVLVGAFNSKSMQENAGYLLLGSHRLCVAVPKTHPLAAKEALTLEDLYGEHLVMVKRGETELLDHFRDHLHQTHPQIHIEEAGYYYDVDTFNTCEQQGKLLLTLDAWADIHPSLCTLPVAWGYRIPYGILFPRHPSENVRGFLALLQEKGLAFPPEP
;
A
#
# COMPACT_ATOMS: atom_id res chain seq x y z
N MET A 1 24.64 -12.33 -0.29
CA MET A 1 24.68 -11.65 1.01
C MET A 1 24.19 -12.58 2.11
N PHE A 2 23.02 -13.16 2.04
CA PHE A 2 22.50 -14.12 3.01
C PHE A 2 22.72 -15.57 2.55
N SER A 3 22.98 -16.48 3.51
CA SER A 3 23.15 -17.89 3.16
C SER A 3 21.81 -18.53 2.80
N GLN A 4 21.85 -19.49 1.86
CA GLN A 4 20.64 -20.21 1.45
C GLN A 4 19.88 -20.87 2.63
N PRO A 5 20.55 -21.52 3.62
CA PRO A 5 19.86 -22.05 4.79
C PRO A 5 19.10 -21.01 5.61
N PHE A 6 19.63 -19.79 5.72
CA PHE A 6 18.96 -18.70 6.43
C PHE A 6 17.70 -18.21 5.70
N LEU A 7 17.76 -18.07 4.38
CA LEU A 7 16.58 -17.70 3.56
C LEU A 7 15.49 -18.78 3.64
N VAL A 8 15.89 -20.04 3.59
CA VAL A 8 14.97 -21.18 3.76
C VAL A 8 14.30 -21.14 5.13
N PHE A 9 15.05 -20.84 6.21
CA PHE A 9 14.49 -20.70 7.55
C PHE A 9 13.41 -19.59 7.60
N LEU A 10 13.69 -18.41 7.06
CA LEU A 10 12.68 -17.33 7.01
C LEU A 10 11.41 -17.78 6.30
N GLN A 11 11.55 -18.50 5.17
CA GLN A 11 10.39 -18.98 4.40
C GLN A 11 9.63 -20.09 5.14
N VAL A 12 10.31 -20.96 5.89
CA VAL A 12 9.68 -22.00 6.72
C VAL A 12 8.90 -21.34 7.87
N ALA A 13 9.50 -20.35 8.52
CA ALA A 13 8.86 -19.57 9.59
C ALA A 13 7.56 -18.89 9.13
N GLU A 14 7.58 -18.30 7.94
CA GLU A 14 6.39 -17.65 7.34
C GLU A 14 5.31 -18.64 6.90
N SER A 15 5.72 -19.80 6.39
CA SER A 15 4.79 -20.77 5.79
C SER A 15 4.16 -21.72 6.82
N GLY A 16 4.80 -21.89 8.01
CA GLY A 16 4.42 -22.86 9.03
C GLY A 16 4.50 -24.33 8.56
N SER A 17 5.15 -24.59 7.41
CA SER A 17 5.20 -25.92 6.79
C SER A 17 6.37 -26.05 5.82
N PHE A 18 7.12 -27.16 5.94
CA PHE A 18 8.20 -27.48 4.98
C PHE A 18 7.69 -27.63 3.55
N SER A 19 6.51 -28.24 3.35
CA SER A 19 5.95 -28.43 2.02
C SER A 19 5.51 -27.11 1.38
N LYS A 20 4.88 -26.21 2.15
CA LYS A 20 4.50 -24.87 1.66
C LYS A 20 5.74 -24.02 1.36
N ALA A 21 6.76 -24.07 2.21
CA ALA A 21 8.02 -23.37 1.97
C ALA A 21 8.74 -23.92 0.72
N ALA A 22 8.76 -25.23 0.54
CA ALA A 22 9.34 -25.89 -0.63
C ALA A 22 8.66 -25.46 -1.94
N ALA A 23 7.33 -25.39 -1.95
CA ALA A 23 6.56 -24.93 -3.11
C ALA A 23 6.89 -23.47 -3.46
N ARG A 24 6.97 -22.57 -2.47
CA ARG A 24 7.33 -21.17 -2.68
C ARG A 24 8.76 -20.96 -3.17
N LEU A 25 9.68 -21.81 -2.69
CA LEU A 25 11.11 -21.75 -3.06
C LEU A 25 11.42 -22.55 -4.35
N LEU A 26 10.44 -23.22 -4.93
CA LEU A 26 10.59 -24.10 -6.10
C LEU A 26 11.64 -25.20 -5.90
N VAL A 27 11.64 -25.80 -4.71
CA VAL A 27 12.54 -26.90 -4.33
C VAL A 27 11.76 -28.06 -3.72
N THR A 28 12.43 -29.17 -3.42
CA THR A 28 11.80 -30.30 -2.74
C THR A 28 11.72 -30.09 -1.22
N PRO A 29 10.72 -30.67 -0.51
CA PRO A 29 10.66 -30.63 0.95
C PRO A 29 11.92 -31.22 1.63
N ALA A 30 12.53 -32.23 1.03
CA ALA A 30 13.79 -32.81 1.51
C ALA A 30 14.94 -31.79 1.48
N SER A 31 15.00 -30.98 0.40
CA SER A 31 15.99 -29.88 0.31
C SER A 31 15.77 -28.83 1.40
N VAL A 32 14.51 -28.46 1.67
CA VAL A 32 14.18 -27.52 2.77
C VAL A 32 14.65 -28.07 4.12
N MET A 33 14.33 -29.33 4.43
CA MET A 33 14.78 -29.99 5.65
C MET A 33 16.32 -30.03 5.78
N LYS A 34 17.02 -30.34 4.68
CA LYS A 34 18.49 -30.34 4.66
C LYS A 34 19.06 -28.95 5.01
N HIS A 35 18.50 -27.88 4.44
CA HIS A 35 18.92 -26.51 4.75
C HIS A 35 18.61 -26.13 6.20
N MET A 36 17.46 -26.53 6.74
CA MET A 36 17.12 -26.32 8.15
C MET A 36 18.11 -27.02 9.08
N ASN A 37 18.37 -28.32 8.86
CA ASN A 37 19.36 -29.06 9.67
C ASN A 37 20.75 -28.46 9.58
N THR A 38 21.14 -27.96 8.40
CA THR A 38 22.44 -27.27 8.22
C THR A 38 22.50 -25.99 9.03
N LEU A 39 21.42 -25.19 9.06
CA LEU A 39 21.38 -23.95 9.83
C LEU A 39 21.40 -24.25 11.33
N GLU A 40 20.53 -25.12 11.82
CA GLU A 40 20.45 -25.51 13.23
C GLU A 40 21.76 -26.12 13.74
N GLY A 41 22.37 -27.00 12.93
CA GLY A 41 23.68 -27.58 13.28
C GLY A 41 24.82 -26.56 13.33
N ARG A 42 24.82 -25.55 12.45
CA ARG A 42 25.82 -24.45 12.49
C ARG A 42 25.66 -23.53 13.68
N LEU A 43 24.41 -23.27 14.08
CA LEU A 43 24.09 -22.36 15.17
C LEU A 43 24.11 -23.05 16.54
N GLY A 44 24.05 -24.39 16.57
CA GLY A 44 23.86 -25.16 17.80
C GLY A 44 22.50 -24.91 18.46
N LEU A 45 21.50 -24.51 17.69
CA LEU A 45 20.16 -24.13 18.16
C LEU A 45 19.11 -24.94 17.44
N THR A 46 18.05 -25.34 18.15
CA THR A 46 16.81 -25.83 17.53
C THR A 46 15.90 -24.63 17.29
N LEU A 47 15.57 -24.34 16.02
CA LEU A 47 14.79 -23.18 15.62
C LEU A 47 13.30 -23.52 15.39
N VAL A 48 13.03 -24.77 14.98
CA VAL A 48 11.69 -25.24 14.68
C VAL A 48 11.40 -26.57 15.38
N ARG A 49 10.13 -26.79 15.70
CA ARG A 49 9.63 -28.10 16.17
C ARG A 49 8.40 -28.50 15.38
N ARG A 50 8.17 -29.80 15.26
CA ARG A 50 6.94 -30.36 14.67
C ARG A 50 5.84 -30.37 15.72
N SER A 51 4.66 -29.91 15.34
CA SER A 51 3.44 -30.03 16.14
C SER A 51 2.34 -30.70 15.31
N ASN A 52 1.23 -31.03 15.95
CA ASN A 52 0.04 -31.58 15.25
C ASN A 52 -0.59 -30.59 14.25
N GLN A 53 -0.22 -29.30 14.35
CA GLN A 53 -0.71 -28.23 13.46
C GLN A 53 0.31 -27.84 12.38
N GLY A 54 1.49 -28.47 12.35
CA GLY A 54 2.55 -28.17 11.38
C GLY A 54 3.91 -27.89 12.03
N ILE A 55 4.58 -26.87 11.55
CA ILE A 55 5.88 -26.41 12.05
C ILE A 55 5.68 -25.17 12.94
N GLU A 56 6.20 -25.22 14.14
CA GLU A 56 6.21 -24.10 15.10
C GLU A 56 7.63 -23.63 15.36
N LEU A 57 7.80 -22.33 15.54
CA LEU A 57 9.07 -21.77 15.98
C LEU A 57 9.31 -22.05 17.46
N THR A 58 10.53 -22.40 17.81
CA THR A 58 10.99 -22.37 19.20
C THR A 58 11.19 -20.92 19.68
N ALA A 59 11.44 -20.69 20.96
CA ALA A 59 11.79 -19.37 21.46
C ALA A 59 13.02 -18.78 20.73
N ALA A 60 14.06 -19.59 20.50
CA ALA A 60 15.24 -19.20 19.71
C ALA A 60 14.86 -18.93 18.24
N GLY A 61 14.02 -19.76 17.65
CA GLY A 61 13.49 -19.56 16.29
C GLY A 61 12.70 -18.27 16.16
N GLN A 62 11.91 -17.91 17.15
CA GLN A 62 11.08 -16.69 17.12
C GLN A 62 11.96 -15.43 17.17
N VAL A 63 12.96 -15.40 18.03
CA VAL A 63 13.94 -14.31 18.10
C VAL A 63 14.71 -14.20 16.76
N LEU A 64 15.25 -15.33 16.28
CA LEU A 64 16.01 -15.33 15.04
C LEU A 64 15.16 -14.92 13.83
N TYR A 65 13.88 -15.29 13.80
CA TYR A 65 12.97 -14.89 12.75
C TYR A 65 12.68 -13.38 12.76
N GLN A 66 12.37 -12.80 13.93
CA GLN A 66 12.08 -11.37 14.07
C GLN A 66 13.28 -10.51 13.69
N GLU A 67 14.45 -10.79 14.29
CA GLU A 67 15.68 -10.04 14.01
C GLU A 67 16.23 -10.37 12.61
N GLY A 68 16.10 -11.60 12.18
CA GLY A 68 16.51 -12.05 10.85
C GLY A 68 15.75 -11.36 9.73
N ARG A 69 14.45 -11.10 9.88
CA ARG A 69 13.66 -10.30 8.91
C ARG A 69 14.17 -8.87 8.82
N LYS A 70 14.47 -8.23 9.96
CA LYS A 70 15.05 -6.87 9.98
C LYS A 70 16.40 -6.83 9.24
N LEU A 71 17.27 -7.81 9.51
CA LEU A 71 18.55 -7.93 8.83
C LEU A 71 18.40 -8.18 7.33
N PHE A 72 17.46 -9.02 6.94
CA PHE A 72 17.18 -9.28 5.52
C PHE A 72 16.72 -8.00 4.82
N GLN A 73 15.78 -7.27 5.38
CA GLN A 73 15.32 -5.98 4.86
C GLN A 73 16.46 -4.95 4.78
N ALA A 74 17.24 -4.83 5.84
CA ALA A 74 18.40 -3.92 5.84
C ALA A 74 19.43 -4.30 4.77
N GLY A 75 19.65 -5.60 4.54
CA GLY A 75 20.54 -6.09 3.50
C GLY A 75 20.05 -5.79 2.10
N GLU A 76 18.76 -5.98 1.81
CA GLU A 76 18.16 -5.59 0.53
C GLU A 76 18.27 -4.08 0.29
N THR A 77 18.02 -3.29 1.34
CA THR A 77 18.19 -1.83 1.30
C THR A 77 19.64 -1.44 1.00
N ALA A 78 20.61 -2.09 1.64
CA ALA A 78 22.04 -1.82 1.40
C ALA A 78 22.44 -2.16 -0.05
N LEU A 79 21.96 -3.28 -0.59
CA LEU A 79 22.18 -3.66 -1.99
C LEU A 79 21.55 -2.67 -2.96
N ALA A 80 20.34 -2.20 -2.66
CA ALA A 80 19.67 -1.17 -3.47
C ALA A 80 20.50 0.13 -3.50
N LYS A 81 20.97 0.59 -2.33
CA LYS A 81 21.84 1.78 -2.21
C LYS A 81 23.18 1.60 -2.93
N ALA A 82 23.79 0.43 -2.87
CA ALA A 82 25.05 0.14 -3.58
C ALA A 82 24.85 0.16 -5.09
N ARG A 83 23.76 -0.42 -5.61
CA ARG A 83 23.39 -0.35 -7.04
C ARG A 83 23.10 1.08 -7.49
N GLU A 84 22.51 1.88 -6.62
CA GLU A 84 22.23 3.30 -6.86
C GLU A 84 23.54 4.10 -6.95
N ALA A 85 24.48 3.88 -6.05
CA ALA A 85 25.82 4.49 -6.11
C ALA A 85 26.57 4.15 -7.41
N GLU A 86 26.43 2.93 -7.91
CA GLU A 86 27.05 2.49 -9.16
C GLU A 86 26.37 3.11 -10.40
N ARG A 87 25.05 3.35 -10.33
CA ARG A 87 24.29 4.03 -11.41
C ARG A 87 24.43 5.55 -11.41
N ALA A 88 25.32 6.11 -10.61
CA ALA A 88 25.41 7.53 -10.28
C ALA A 88 25.81 8.46 -11.46
N ARG A 89 24.94 8.60 -12.45
CA ARG A 89 24.87 9.77 -13.35
C ARG A 89 23.52 10.51 -13.28
N GLY A 90 22.78 10.41 -12.19
CA GLY A 90 21.51 11.13 -12.02
C GLY A 90 20.91 10.90 -10.64
N ILE A 91 19.99 11.77 -10.24
CA ILE A 91 19.22 11.66 -9.01
C ILE A 91 18.06 10.69 -9.27
N SER A 92 18.10 9.50 -8.64
CA SER A 92 16.99 8.54 -8.72
C SER A 92 16.04 8.77 -7.56
N ILE A 93 14.78 9.07 -7.88
CA ILE A 93 13.68 9.15 -6.90
C ILE A 93 12.90 7.83 -6.99
N ARG A 94 12.88 7.07 -5.89
CA ARG A 94 12.16 5.80 -5.80
C ARG A 94 10.71 6.08 -5.43
N VAL A 95 9.82 5.87 -6.39
CA VAL A 95 8.39 6.14 -6.25
C VAL A 95 7.67 4.83 -5.97
N GLY A 96 7.04 4.73 -4.81
CA GLY A 96 6.19 3.59 -4.49
C GLY A 96 4.95 3.56 -5.38
N SER A 97 4.56 2.36 -5.81
CA SER A 97 3.38 2.15 -6.65
C SER A 97 2.68 0.87 -6.23
N SER A 98 1.38 0.96 -6.05
CA SER A 98 0.50 -0.19 -5.84
C SER A 98 -0.65 -0.15 -6.84
N PHE A 99 -1.55 -1.11 -6.75
CA PHE A 99 -2.72 -1.17 -7.62
C PHE A 99 -3.69 -0.01 -7.34
N LEU A 100 -3.95 0.30 -6.07
CA LEU A 100 -4.83 1.40 -5.65
C LEU A 100 -4.15 2.77 -5.66
N ASN A 101 -2.81 2.80 -5.54
CA ASN A 101 -2.02 4.04 -5.49
C ASN A 101 -0.93 4.03 -6.58
N PRO A 102 -1.33 4.11 -7.86
CA PRO A 102 -0.38 4.05 -8.97
C PRO A 102 0.49 5.30 -9.02
N SER A 103 1.80 5.11 -9.21
CA SER A 103 2.77 6.20 -9.38
C SER A 103 2.49 7.10 -10.60
N ARG A 104 1.60 6.67 -11.50
CA ARG A 104 1.26 7.36 -12.75
C ARG A 104 0.86 8.81 -12.52
N VAL A 105 0.12 9.12 -11.46
CA VAL A 105 -0.32 10.49 -11.17
C VAL A 105 0.87 11.46 -11.02
N LEU A 106 1.96 11.02 -10.39
CA LEU A 106 3.18 11.82 -10.28
C LEU A 106 3.96 11.82 -11.60
N THR A 107 4.11 10.67 -12.24
CA THR A 107 4.91 10.56 -13.48
C THR A 107 4.31 11.34 -14.63
N ASP A 108 2.98 11.36 -14.78
CA ASP A 108 2.28 12.13 -15.81
C ASP A 108 2.42 13.65 -15.56
N ARG A 109 2.30 14.09 -14.31
CA ARG A 109 2.53 15.49 -13.94
C ARG A 109 3.98 15.94 -14.16
N TRP A 110 4.94 15.04 -13.96
CA TRP A 110 6.36 15.29 -14.19
C TRP A 110 6.75 15.23 -15.67
N ALA A 111 6.00 14.53 -16.51
CA ALA A 111 6.37 14.30 -17.90
C ALA A 111 6.77 15.56 -18.67
N PRO A 112 6.07 16.73 -18.56
CA PRO A 112 6.46 17.97 -19.24
C PRO A 112 7.82 18.54 -18.80
N PHE A 113 8.31 18.16 -17.63
CA PHE A 113 9.55 18.69 -17.03
C PHE A 113 10.75 17.78 -17.22
N ARG A 114 10.57 16.57 -17.76
CA ARG A 114 11.61 15.53 -17.89
C ARG A 114 12.81 16.01 -18.69
N GLU A 115 12.58 16.73 -19.79
CA GLU A 115 13.65 17.23 -20.65
C GLU A 115 14.42 18.39 -20.01
N ALA A 116 13.74 19.27 -19.27
CA ALA A 116 14.35 20.40 -18.58
C ALA A 116 15.15 19.97 -17.33
N TYR A 117 14.81 18.82 -16.75
CA TYR A 117 15.43 18.29 -15.51
C TYR A 117 15.86 16.83 -15.67
N PRO A 118 16.76 16.52 -16.62
CA PRO A 118 17.15 15.14 -16.96
C PRO A 118 17.89 14.40 -15.84
N GLN A 119 18.37 15.13 -14.84
CA GLN A 119 19.03 14.57 -13.66
C GLN A 119 18.05 13.80 -12.76
N TYR A 120 16.75 14.13 -12.73
CA TYR A 120 15.75 13.40 -11.96
C TYR A 120 15.20 12.22 -12.76
N LYS A 121 15.42 11.02 -12.26
CA LYS A 121 14.91 9.77 -12.84
C LYS A 121 14.02 9.08 -11.82
N PHE A 122 12.91 8.51 -12.26
CA PHE A 122 12.03 7.72 -11.38
C PHE A 122 12.37 6.24 -11.45
N SER A 123 12.46 5.63 -10.27
CA SER A 123 12.52 4.19 -10.10
C SER A 123 11.23 3.73 -9.42
N ILE A 124 10.38 3.02 -10.15
CA ILE A 124 9.10 2.55 -9.61
C ILE A 124 9.33 1.33 -8.74
N VAL A 125 8.87 1.38 -7.50
CA VAL A 125 9.01 0.32 -6.51
C VAL A 125 7.62 -0.21 -6.15
N PRO A 126 7.28 -1.45 -6.52
CA PRO A 126 5.98 -2.01 -6.21
C PRO A 126 5.84 -2.34 -4.72
N TYR A 127 4.62 -2.19 -4.20
CA TYR A 127 4.18 -2.67 -2.89
C TYR A 127 2.72 -3.13 -2.97
N GLU A 128 2.25 -3.90 -1.98
CA GLU A 128 0.89 -4.42 -1.93
C GLU A 128 -0.03 -3.49 -1.12
N ASP A 129 -1.32 -3.42 -1.51
CA ASP A 129 -2.35 -2.59 -0.86
C ASP A 129 -2.93 -3.26 0.42
N THR A 130 -2.13 -4.07 1.13
CA THR A 130 -2.51 -4.59 2.44
C THR A 130 -2.16 -3.57 3.52
N LYS A 131 -2.93 -3.54 4.61
CA LYS A 131 -2.70 -2.64 5.75
C LYS A 131 -1.27 -2.76 6.27
N GLU A 132 -0.80 -3.99 6.46
CA GLU A 132 0.53 -4.29 6.99
C GLU A 132 1.63 -3.77 6.07
N GLN A 133 1.48 -3.91 4.75
CA GLN A 133 2.45 -3.42 3.78
C GLN A 133 2.43 -1.90 3.69
N ILE A 134 1.26 -1.28 3.64
CA ILE A 134 1.13 0.19 3.61
C ILE A 134 1.80 0.81 4.83
N LEU A 135 1.49 0.33 6.04
CA LEU A 135 2.09 0.84 7.27
C LEU A 135 3.61 0.58 7.34
N SER A 136 4.07 -0.60 6.90
CA SER A 136 5.49 -0.94 6.82
C SER A 136 6.25 -0.03 5.87
N VAL A 137 5.66 0.25 4.69
CA VAL A 137 6.27 1.15 3.70
C VAL A 137 6.34 2.57 4.23
N ILE A 138 5.29 3.08 4.87
CA ILE A 138 5.27 4.43 5.46
C ILE A 138 6.32 4.55 6.57
N ALA A 139 6.42 3.56 7.44
CA ALA A 139 7.41 3.54 8.53
C ALA A 139 8.86 3.47 8.04
N SER A 140 9.10 2.92 6.83
CA SER A 140 10.42 2.77 6.21
C SER A 140 10.66 3.70 5.01
N LEU A 141 9.88 4.78 4.89
CA LEU A 141 10.11 5.79 3.86
C LEU A 141 11.54 6.36 3.94
N GLY A 142 12.17 6.50 2.77
CA GLY A 142 13.58 6.89 2.63
C GLY A 142 14.55 5.72 2.60
N GLU A 143 14.16 4.52 3.00
CA GLU A 143 15.01 3.34 2.92
C GLU A 143 14.91 2.66 1.55
N ARG A 144 13.73 2.23 1.16
CA ARG A 144 13.45 1.50 -0.07
C ARG A 144 12.59 2.31 -1.06
N ILE A 145 11.70 3.13 -0.55
CA ILE A 145 10.81 4.04 -1.27
C ILE A 145 11.06 5.45 -0.75
N ASP A 146 11.24 6.41 -1.64
CA ASP A 146 11.46 7.82 -1.29
C ASP A 146 10.14 8.58 -1.17
N VAL A 147 9.20 8.29 -2.04
CA VAL A 147 7.90 8.95 -2.07
C VAL A 147 6.78 7.96 -2.41
N LEU A 148 5.62 8.15 -1.82
CA LEU A 148 4.36 7.49 -2.17
C LEU A 148 3.38 8.51 -2.72
N VAL A 149 2.51 8.09 -3.62
CA VAL A 149 1.44 8.93 -4.17
C VAL A 149 0.10 8.27 -3.88
N GLY A 150 -0.85 9.03 -3.31
CA GLY A 150 -2.16 8.47 -2.99
C GLY A 150 -3.06 9.43 -2.20
N ALA A 151 -4.18 8.90 -1.71
CA ALA A 151 -5.12 9.58 -0.84
C ALA A 151 -4.64 9.45 0.62
N PHE A 152 -3.86 10.41 1.09
CA PHE A 152 -3.16 10.36 2.38
C PHE A 152 -3.79 11.28 3.41
N ASN A 153 -5.02 10.99 3.77
CA ASN A 153 -5.78 11.74 4.75
C ASN A 153 -5.95 11.00 6.09
N SER A 154 -5.25 9.87 6.30
CA SER A 154 -5.30 9.17 7.57
C SER A 154 -4.35 9.79 8.59
N LYS A 155 -4.78 9.82 9.86
CA LYS A 155 -3.97 10.34 10.98
C LYS A 155 -2.64 9.62 11.12
N SER A 156 -2.65 8.29 11.05
CA SER A 156 -1.45 7.48 11.18
C SER A 156 -0.42 7.77 10.09
N MET A 157 -0.86 8.10 8.88
CA MET A 157 0.04 8.49 7.79
C MET A 157 0.68 9.86 8.03
N GLN A 158 -0.12 10.86 8.42
CA GLN A 158 0.34 12.23 8.66
C GLN A 158 1.29 12.32 9.86
N GLU A 159 1.09 11.49 10.88
CA GLU A 159 1.97 11.41 12.05
C GLU A 159 3.35 10.83 11.74
N ASN A 160 3.48 10.02 10.71
CA ASN A 160 4.70 9.28 10.41
C ASN A 160 5.49 9.77 9.18
N ALA A 161 4.91 10.67 8.38
CA ALA A 161 5.52 11.14 7.14
C ALA A 161 5.32 12.65 6.93
N GLY A 162 6.13 13.23 6.06
CA GLY A 162 5.86 14.53 5.45
C GLY A 162 4.89 14.39 4.30
N TYR A 163 4.21 15.47 3.94
CA TYR A 163 3.10 15.44 3.00
C TYR A 163 3.03 16.68 2.12
N LEU A 164 2.82 16.51 0.81
CA LEU A 164 2.53 17.57 -0.15
C LEU A 164 1.29 17.21 -0.96
N LEU A 165 0.39 18.17 -1.13
CA LEU A 165 -0.81 18.03 -1.97
C LEU A 165 -0.44 18.05 -3.45
N LEU A 166 -1.01 17.13 -4.22
CA LEU A 166 -1.09 17.19 -5.68
C LEU A 166 -2.46 17.69 -6.16
N GLY A 167 -3.45 17.68 -5.29
CA GLY A 167 -4.83 18.04 -5.60
C GLY A 167 -5.83 17.27 -4.73
N SER A 168 -7.01 17.04 -5.28
CA SER A 168 -8.05 16.27 -4.59
C SER A 168 -8.86 15.45 -5.59
N HIS A 169 -9.36 14.29 -5.15
CA HIS A 169 -10.28 13.43 -5.87
C HIS A 169 -11.69 13.52 -5.32
N ARG A 170 -12.68 13.39 -6.18
CA ARG A 170 -14.10 13.36 -5.75
C ARG A 170 -14.40 12.01 -5.10
N LEU A 171 -15.16 12.04 -4.01
CA LEU A 171 -15.83 10.85 -3.52
C LEU A 171 -16.91 10.44 -4.52
N CYS A 172 -16.87 9.18 -4.89
CA CYS A 172 -17.75 8.53 -5.84
C CYS A 172 -18.30 7.24 -5.23
N VAL A 173 -19.16 6.56 -5.94
CA VAL A 173 -19.64 5.22 -5.60
C VAL A 173 -19.29 4.26 -6.73
N ALA A 174 -18.59 3.18 -6.39
CA ALA A 174 -18.42 2.05 -7.29
C ALA A 174 -19.63 1.13 -7.17
N VAL A 175 -20.23 0.82 -8.31
CA VAL A 175 -21.48 0.08 -8.47
C VAL A 175 -21.19 -1.16 -9.31
N PRO A 176 -21.60 -2.38 -8.90
CA PRO A 176 -21.51 -3.55 -9.76
C PRO A 176 -22.20 -3.32 -11.10
N LYS A 177 -21.58 -3.69 -12.22
CA LYS A 177 -22.14 -3.49 -13.56
C LYS A 177 -23.47 -4.20 -13.78
N THR A 178 -23.78 -5.20 -12.96
CA THR A 178 -25.05 -5.92 -12.95
C THR A 178 -26.15 -5.22 -12.13
N HIS A 179 -25.77 -4.19 -11.35
CA HIS A 179 -26.71 -3.46 -10.50
C HIS A 179 -27.54 -2.46 -11.31
N PRO A 180 -28.84 -2.23 -10.99
CA PRO A 180 -29.69 -1.27 -11.73
C PRO A 180 -29.10 0.14 -11.80
N LEU A 181 -28.42 0.59 -10.75
CA LEU A 181 -27.78 1.92 -10.71
C LEU A 181 -26.63 2.09 -11.71
N ALA A 182 -26.04 1.01 -12.22
CA ALA A 182 -24.95 1.07 -13.18
C ALA A 182 -25.34 1.67 -14.53
N ALA A 183 -26.65 1.73 -14.83
CA ALA A 183 -27.17 2.36 -16.04
C ALA A 183 -27.19 3.90 -15.98
N LYS A 184 -26.90 4.49 -14.81
CA LYS A 184 -26.91 5.95 -14.62
C LYS A 184 -25.55 6.55 -14.95
N GLU A 185 -25.53 7.82 -15.34
CA GLU A 185 -24.29 8.60 -15.52
C GLU A 185 -23.81 9.26 -14.21
N ALA A 186 -24.74 9.54 -13.30
CA ALA A 186 -24.49 10.09 -11.99
C ALA A 186 -25.59 9.64 -11.02
N LEU A 187 -25.26 9.59 -9.73
CA LEU A 187 -26.18 9.22 -8.65
C LEU A 187 -26.63 10.46 -7.86
N THR A 188 -27.86 10.45 -7.42
CA THR A 188 -28.37 11.30 -6.34
C THR A 188 -28.25 10.59 -5.01
N LEU A 189 -28.50 11.28 -3.90
CA LEU A 189 -28.52 10.65 -2.56
C LEU A 189 -29.70 9.70 -2.42
N GLU A 190 -30.84 10.04 -3.05
CA GLU A 190 -32.06 9.24 -3.04
C GLU A 190 -31.86 7.90 -3.77
N ASP A 191 -30.99 7.85 -4.78
CA ASP A 191 -30.65 6.61 -5.47
C ASP A 191 -29.96 5.59 -4.56
N LEU A 192 -29.37 6.03 -3.45
CA LEU A 192 -28.68 5.20 -2.49
C LEU A 192 -29.62 4.71 -1.35
N TYR A 193 -30.88 5.12 -1.33
CA TYR A 193 -31.82 4.71 -0.28
C TYR A 193 -32.15 3.22 -0.39
N GLY A 194 -31.99 2.50 0.71
CA GLY A 194 -32.16 1.05 0.77
C GLY A 194 -30.91 0.26 0.34
N GLU A 195 -29.88 0.95 -0.16
CA GLU A 195 -28.65 0.30 -0.61
C GLU A 195 -27.65 0.13 0.53
N HIS A 196 -26.75 -0.85 0.37
CA HIS A 196 -25.62 -1.12 1.27
C HIS A 196 -24.37 -0.44 0.74
N LEU A 197 -23.92 0.63 1.40
CA LEU A 197 -22.72 1.40 1.05
C LEU A 197 -21.56 0.97 1.97
N VAL A 198 -20.59 0.29 1.41
CA VAL A 198 -19.36 -0.12 2.11
C VAL A 198 -18.40 1.08 2.18
N MET A 199 -17.90 1.37 3.38
CA MET A 199 -16.94 2.46 3.66
C MET A 199 -15.78 1.93 4.51
N VAL A 200 -14.62 2.61 4.45
CA VAL A 200 -13.51 2.34 5.39
C VAL A 200 -13.98 2.47 6.83
N LYS A 201 -13.37 1.71 7.74
CA LYS A 201 -13.69 1.76 9.17
C LYS A 201 -13.43 3.13 9.76
N ARG A 202 -14.26 3.51 10.76
CA ARG A 202 -14.14 4.78 11.49
C ARG A 202 -12.81 4.88 12.26
N GLY A 203 -12.28 6.12 12.35
CA GLY A 203 -11.20 6.50 13.27
C GLY A 203 -9.89 6.92 12.62
N GLU A 204 -9.66 6.58 11.35
CA GLU A 204 -8.43 6.94 10.63
C GLU A 204 -8.53 8.25 9.86
N THR A 205 -9.72 8.64 9.42
CA THR A 205 -9.94 9.78 8.52
C THR A 205 -11.09 10.64 9.01
N GLU A 206 -10.79 11.81 9.58
CA GLU A 206 -11.81 12.73 10.10
C GLU A 206 -12.85 13.13 9.05
N LEU A 207 -12.40 13.38 7.82
CA LEU A 207 -13.29 13.76 6.72
C LEU A 207 -14.33 12.65 6.45
N LEU A 208 -13.90 11.39 6.38
CA LEU A 208 -14.83 10.27 6.15
C LEU A 208 -15.68 9.97 7.38
N ASP A 209 -15.18 10.22 8.57
CA ASP A 209 -15.98 10.11 9.80
C ASP A 209 -17.10 11.16 9.82
N HIS A 210 -16.77 12.43 9.51
CA HIS A 210 -17.78 13.48 9.37
C HIS A 210 -18.77 13.22 8.23
N PHE A 211 -18.29 12.70 7.09
CA PHE A 211 -19.15 12.32 5.99
C PHE A 211 -20.13 11.22 6.40
N ARG A 212 -19.66 10.19 7.09
CA ARG A 212 -20.49 9.11 7.65
C ARG A 212 -21.55 9.65 8.61
N ASP A 213 -21.15 10.54 9.54
CA ASP A 213 -22.07 11.15 10.49
C ASP A 213 -23.14 12.00 9.79
N HIS A 214 -22.74 12.72 8.74
CA HIS A 214 -23.67 13.47 7.91
C HIS A 214 -24.70 12.55 7.24
N LEU A 215 -24.26 11.45 6.61
CA LEU A 215 -25.17 10.47 6.01
C LEU A 215 -26.13 9.87 7.04
N HIS A 216 -25.62 9.47 8.22
CA HIS A 216 -26.50 8.92 9.28
C HIS A 216 -27.55 9.88 9.77
N GLN A 217 -27.24 11.19 9.85
CA GLN A 217 -28.16 12.22 10.34
C GLN A 217 -29.17 12.64 9.29
N THR A 218 -28.76 12.76 8.02
CA THR A 218 -29.59 13.36 6.97
C THR A 218 -30.19 12.33 6.00
N HIS A 219 -29.54 11.16 5.85
CA HIS A 219 -29.93 10.10 4.92
C HIS A 219 -29.87 8.71 5.57
N PRO A 220 -30.61 8.47 6.70
CA PRO A 220 -30.53 7.22 7.45
C PRO A 220 -31.03 5.99 6.69
N GLN A 221 -31.61 6.19 5.52
CA GLN A 221 -32.05 5.12 4.61
C GLN A 221 -30.87 4.45 3.88
N ILE A 222 -29.66 5.04 3.90
CA ILE A 222 -28.43 4.44 3.35
C ILE A 222 -27.83 3.52 4.41
N HIS A 223 -27.71 2.24 4.09
CA HIS A 223 -27.13 1.26 5.02
C HIS A 223 -25.60 1.25 4.93
N ILE A 224 -24.92 1.91 5.86
CA ILE A 224 -23.46 1.98 5.86
C ILE A 224 -22.89 0.71 6.50
N GLU A 225 -22.01 0.02 5.75
CA GLU A 225 -21.23 -1.12 6.22
C GLU A 225 -19.75 -0.76 6.32
N GLU A 226 -19.05 -1.36 7.29
CA GLU A 226 -17.62 -1.12 7.48
C GLU A 226 -16.78 -2.17 6.76
N ALA A 227 -15.81 -1.70 5.95
CA ALA A 227 -14.67 -2.48 5.47
C ALA A 227 -13.51 -2.45 6.48
N GLY A 228 -12.28 -2.72 6.04
CA GLY A 228 -11.06 -2.48 6.80
C GLY A 228 -10.76 -0.98 6.98
N TYR A 229 -9.66 -0.66 7.67
CA TYR A 229 -9.15 0.72 7.76
C TYR A 229 -8.61 1.25 6.43
N TYR A 230 -8.16 0.36 5.56
CA TYR A 230 -7.71 0.63 4.19
C TYR A 230 -8.39 -0.34 3.25
N TYR A 231 -8.66 0.09 2.04
CA TYR A 231 -9.14 -0.80 1.00
C TYR A 231 -7.97 -1.60 0.41
N ASP A 232 -8.29 -2.82 0.04
CA ASP A 232 -7.49 -3.71 -0.79
C ASP A 232 -8.34 -4.19 -1.97
N VAL A 233 -7.74 -4.94 -2.87
CA VAL A 233 -8.46 -5.49 -4.04
C VAL A 233 -9.61 -6.42 -3.63
N ASP A 234 -9.46 -7.14 -2.51
CA ASP A 234 -10.50 -8.05 -2.00
C ASP A 234 -11.75 -7.30 -1.53
N THR A 235 -11.61 -6.05 -1.08
CA THR A 235 -12.75 -5.18 -0.78
C THR A 235 -13.61 -4.94 -2.02
N PHE A 236 -12.98 -4.66 -3.18
CA PHE A 236 -13.68 -4.45 -4.46
C PHE A 236 -14.32 -5.75 -4.95
N ASN A 237 -13.60 -6.88 -4.89
CA ASN A 237 -14.11 -8.19 -5.24
C ASN A 237 -15.35 -8.55 -4.40
N THR A 238 -15.29 -8.32 -3.10
CA THR A 238 -16.39 -8.63 -2.17
C THR A 238 -17.63 -7.78 -2.47
N CYS A 239 -17.47 -6.49 -2.73
CA CYS A 239 -18.59 -5.61 -3.09
C CYS A 239 -19.25 -6.06 -4.39
N GLU A 240 -18.46 -6.40 -5.41
CA GLU A 240 -18.98 -6.92 -6.69
C GLU A 240 -19.78 -8.21 -6.47
N GLN A 241 -19.20 -9.21 -5.79
CA GLN A 241 -19.83 -10.51 -5.56
C GLN A 241 -21.11 -10.44 -4.72
N GLN A 242 -21.19 -9.51 -3.77
CA GLN A 242 -22.34 -9.34 -2.88
C GLN A 242 -23.36 -8.32 -3.42
N GLY A 243 -23.11 -7.71 -4.56
CA GLY A 243 -24.01 -6.68 -5.12
C GLY A 243 -24.04 -5.38 -4.32
N LYS A 244 -23.02 -5.11 -3.48
CA LYS A 244 -22.93 -3.93 -2.62
C LYS A 244 -22.27 -2.77 -3.33
N LEU A 245 -22.63 -1.57 -2.91
CA LEU A 245 -21.98 -0.34 -3.35
C LEU A 245 -20.72 -0.08 -2.51
N LEU A 246 -19.68 0.49 -3.13
CA LEU A 246 -18.45 0.84 -2.43
C LEU A 246 -18.19 2.35 -2.54
N LEU A 247 -18.01 3.04 -1.41
CA LEU A 247 -17.49 4.41 -1.42
C LEU A 247 -16.08 4.41 -1.98
N THR A 248 -15.84 5.16 -3.05
CA THR A 248 -14.60 5.13 -3.82
C THR A 248 -14.18 6.54 -4.25
N LEU A 249 -13.14 6.64 -5.05
CA LEU A 249 -12.63 7.88 -5.64
C LEU A 249 -12.74 7.84 -7.16
N ASP A 250 -12.88 9.00 -7.80
CA ASP A 250 -12.80 9.11 -9.26
C ASP A 250 -11.45 8.58 -9.82
N ALA A 251 -10.36 8.66 -9.02
CA ALA A 251 -9.07 8.07 -9.36
C ALA A 251 -9.08 6.54 -9.49
N TRP A 252 -10.08 5.87 -8.91
CA TRP A 252 -10.19 4.41 -8.89
C TRP A 252 -11.24 3.87 -9.87
N ALA A 253 -11.63 4.67 -10.86
CA ALA A 253 -12.69 4.31 -11.82
C ALA A 253 -12.39 3.01 -12.59
N ASP A 254 -11.11 2.74 -12.88
CA ASP A 254 -10.68 1.59 -13.69
C ASP A 254 -10.06 0.46 -12.86
N ILE A 255 -10.21 0.49 -11.52
CA ILE A 255 -9.57 -0.48 -10.62
C ILE A 255 -10.18 -1.88 -10.77
N HIS A 256 -11.50 -1.99 -10.94
CA HIS A 256 -12.15 -3.29 -11.01
C HIS A 256 -12.99 -3.41 -12.29
N PRO A 257 -12.79 -4.48 -13.12
CA PRO A 257 -13.44 -4.60 -14.43
C PRO A 257 -14.97 -4.75 -14.39
N SER A 258 -15.50 -5.29 -13.27
CA SER A 258 -16.95 -5.52 -13.08
C SER A 258 -17.66 -4.43 -12.28
N LEU A 259 -16.94 -3.38 -11.85
CA LEU A 259 -17.53 -2.21 -11.20
C LEU A 259 -17.50 -1.01 -12.16
N CYS A 260 -18.45 -0.11 -12.03
CA CYS A 260 -18.43 1.22 -12.63
C CYS A 260 -18.44 2.27 -11.52
N THR A 261 -17.57 3.28 -11.64
CA THR A 261 -17.49 4.37 -10.65
C THR A 261 -18.34 5.53 -11.10
N LEU A 262 -19.36 5.87 -10.33
CA LEU A 262 -20.32 6.92 -10.62
C LEU A 262 -20.14 8.10 -9.66
N PRO A 263 -20.15 9.34 -10.16
CA PRO A 263 -20.18 10.53 -9.32
C PRO A 263 -21.51 10.62 -8.59
N VAL A 264 -21.47 11.18 -7.38
CA VAL A 264 -22.64 11.44 -6.56
C VAL A 264 -22.73 12.92 -6.23
N ALA A 265 -23.93 13.46 -6.12
CA ALA A 265 -24.19 14.89 -5.90
C ALA A 265 -24.00 15.31 -4.42
N TRP A 266 -22.92 14.95 -3.78
CA TRP A 266 -22.60 15.29 -2.37
C TRP A 266 -21.41 16.25 -2.18
N GLY A 267 -20.68 16.59 -3.22
CA GLY A 267 -19.63 17.62 -3.19
C GLY A 267 -18.35 17.29 -2.41
N TYR A 268 -18.22 16.10 -1.82
CA TYR A 268 -17.06 15.72 -1.02
C TYR A 268 -15.86 15.33 -1.86
N ARG A 269 -14.67 15.75 -1.40
CA ARG A 269 -13.39 15.48 -2.05
C ARG A 269 -12.36 15.02 -1.03
N ILE A 270 -11.50 14.09 -1.45
CA ILE A 270 -10.38 13.59 -0.65
C ILE A 270 -9.08 14.24 -1.14
N PRO A 271 -8.25 14.82 -0.25
CA PRO A 271 -6.92 15.29 -0.59
C PRO A 271 -6.07 14.15 -1.17
N TYR A 272 -5.31 14.46 -2.21
CA TYR A 272 -4.43 13.53 -2.89
C TYR A 272 -3.04 14.15 -3.03
N GLY A 273 -1.99 13.39 -2.71
CA GLY A 273 -0.67 13.98 -2.68
C GLY A 273 0.48 12.99 -2.61
N ILE A 274 1.61 13.50 -2.15
CA ILE A 274 2.87 12.79 -2.01
C ILE A 274 3.18 12.67 -0.52
N LEU A 275 3.41 11.45 -0.03
CA LEU A 275 4.06 11.18 1.25
C LEU A 275 5.56 10.99 1.03
N PHE A 276 6.35 11.48 1.97
CA PHE A 276 7.80 11.38 1.97
C PHE A 276 8.33 11.31 3.41
N PRO A 277 9.59 10.87 3.65
CA PRO A 277 10.16 10.79 4.99
C PRO A 277 10.12 12.13 5.70
N ARG A 278 9.91 12.18 7.02
CA ARG A 278 10.02 13.42 7.82
C ARG A 278 11.38 14.11 7.66
N HIS A 279 12.44 13.32 7.46
CA HIS A 279 13.80 13.77 7.20
C HIS A 279 14.24 13.26 5.81
N PRO A 280 13.76 13.88 4.71
CA PRO A 280 14.10 13.43 3.36
C PRO A 280 15.59 13.67 3.08
N SER A 281 16.19 12.80 2.26
CA SER A 281 17.53 13.00 1.74
C SER A 281 17.61 14.32 0.94
N GLU A 282 18.82 14.85 0.74
CA GLU A 282 19.02 16.08 -0.02
C GLU A 282 18.42 16.00 -1.42
N ASN A 283 18.58 14.87 -2.09
CA ASN A 283 18.01 14.61 -3.42
C ASN A 283 16.47 14.66 -3.43
N VAL A 284 15.84 14.00 -2.46
CA VAL A 284 14.38 14.01 -2.30
C VAL A 284 13.88 15.40 -1.96
N ARG A 285 14.57 16.11 -1.06
CA ARG A 285 14.22 17.49 -0.68
C ARG A 285 14.30 18.43 -1.88
N GLY A 286 15.35 18.34 -2.67
CA GLY A 286 15.51 19.13 -3.90
C GLY A 286 14.39 18.84 -4.90
N PHE A 287 14.01 17.56 -5.07
CA PHE A 287 12.91 17.18 -5.94
C PHE A 287 11.56 17.73 -5.46
N LEU A 288 11.26 17.60 -4.16
CA LEU A 288 10.01 18.13 -3.57
C LEU A 288 9.92 19.66 -3.68
N ALA A 289 11.03 20.36 -3.43
CA ALA A 289 11.11 21.83 -3.60
C ALA A 289 10.85 22.22 -5.07
N LEU A 290 11.38 21.47 -6.02
CA LEU A 290 11.15 21.69 -7.44
C LEU A 290 9.68 21.47 -7.83
N LEU A 291 9.02 20.44 -7.29
CA LEU A 291 7.59 20.23 -7.52
C LEU A 291 6.75 21.42 -7.03
N GLN A 292 7.10 21.99 -5.89
CA GLN A 292 6.44 23.18 -5.35
C GLN A 292 6.70 24.43 -6.20
N GLU A 293 7.97 24.68 -6.59
CA GLU A 293 8.36 25.78 -7.47
C GLU A 293 7.60 25.76 -8.80
N LYS A 294 7.38 24.58 -9.36
CA LYS A 294 6.63 24.41 -10.63
C LYS A 294 5.11 24.36 -10.45
N GLY A 295 4.59 24.56 -9.25
CA GLY A 295 3.15 24.52 -8.98
C GLY A 295 2.54 23.12 -9.18
N LEU A 296 3.34 22.06 -9.09
CA LEU A 296 2.89 20.66 -9.22
C LEU A 296 2.43 20.07 -7.89
N ALA A 297 2.95 20.59 -6.79
CA ALA A 297 2.59 20.17 -5.44
C ALA A 297 2.50 21.38 -4.51
N PHE A 298 1.65 21.29 -3.48
CA PHE A 298 1.36 22.36 -2.55
C PHE A 298 1.50 21.85 -1.11
N PRO A 299 1.86 22.73 -0.14
CA PRO A 299 1.76 22.36 1.27
C PRO A 299 0.30 22.04 1.63
N PRO A 300 0.04 21.18 2.62
CA PRO A 300 -1.32 20.98 3.12
C PRO A 300 -1.89 22.32 3.61
N GLU A 301 -3.19 22.48 3.43
CA GLU A 301 -3.90 23.61 4.05
C GLU A 301 -3.84 23.46 5.57
N PRO A 302 -3.65 24.57 6.32
CA PRO A 302 -3.52 24.55 7.78
C PRO A 302 -4.77 24.07 8.51
#